data_957a20bdf26e754fc5c093cc1f362433
#
_entry.id   957a20bdf26e754fc5c093cc1f362433
#
_cell.length_a   1.000
_cell.length_b   1.000
_cell.length_c   1.000
_cell.angle_alpha   90.00
_cell.angle_beta   90.00
_cell.angle_gamma   90.00
#
_symmetry.space_group_name_H-M   'P 1'
#
loop_
_entity.id
_entity.type
_entity.pdbx_description
1 polymer ?
#
loop_
_entity_poly.entity_id
_entity_poly.type
_entity_poly.pdbx_seq_one_letter_code
_entity_poly.pdbx_strand_id
1 'polypeptide(L)'
;MKSGATESCFYYLAQHYKFPENVDVRRTTYEIIQSNKQYKIIWAHDNCDQAGHATLPQHVDKIDKIVCVSNWEREQYIKYNRAPAEKLTVIPNGVDDMFRPSGKPKSKTCIFFSAPHKGITPLVPIWKEVIKHHPDAKLKVFSSMSLYGDIQPGEGENETITTDKGLEPSPFIPVYKELQALPGVEYSPCIDREELLPHIQDAAFYIHPNVWEETFCVSLAEAMSCGCFPITTDMGALPETPFGRGKYIPMSGKNTSRGWIPDDIFHQNFAEEVIRALHFFDKEPETFYNATNELSIIARNNYNWQSVAREWSNLVEVVTKRAVFVDDDFIFNEVYNKNEYNIQSFSESDIVIDIGAHKGYFAKLCMDNGCKTIHCFEPEPKNFEALLNNLKDYKHFQAYNLAVSDKRGEKDFVVAPGCNTGLHSFYSRNGVPIKVKTIGLDDILDNFPKVSLLKIDTEGAEYEIILNSTSINKVKKIVGEYHNGITPHIFEDLKKYLEGKNFVVKIINENNRIFVADNINHK
;
A
#
# COMPACT_ATOMS: atom_id res chain seq x y z
N MET A 1 -3.93 -20.99 -11.76
CA MET A 1 -5.34 -20.65 -12.09
C MET A 1 -5.32 -19.46 -13.05
N LYS A 2 -5.72 -19.65 -14.32
CA LYS A 2 -5.86 -18.56 -15.29
C LYS A 2 -7.18 -17.85 -14.98
N SER A 3 -7.17 -16.85 -14.13
CA SER A 3 -8.33 -16.00 -13.81
C SER A 3 -7.92 -14.55 -13.97
N GLY A 4 -8.87 -13.67 -14.33
CA GLY A 4 -8.65 -12.24 -14.38
C GLY A 4 -8.19 -11.68 -13.03
N ALA A 5 -7.56 -10.52 -13.02
CA ALA A 5 -7.03 -9.92 -11.80
C ALA A 5 -8.12 -9.75 -10.72
N THR A 6 -9.31 -9.31 -11.13
CA THR A 6 -10.45 -9.08 -10.22
C THR A 6 -10.94 -10.36 -9.55
N GLU A 7 -11.14 -11.43 -10.32
CA GLU A 7 -11.56 -12.74 -9.78
C GLU A 7 -10.54 -13.29 -8.80
N SER A 8 -9.25 -13.12 -9.12
CA SER A 8 -8.17 -13.49 -8.22
C SER A 8 -8.22 -12.70 -6.90
N CYS A 9 -8.51 -11.40 -6.94
CA CYS A 9 -8.62 -10.57 -5.73
C CYS A 9 -9.74 -11.05 -4.79
N PHE A 10 -10.92 -11.36 -5.32
CA PHE A 10 -12.01 -11.93 -4.51
C PHE A 10 -11.63 -13.29 -3.90
N TYR A 11 -10.97 -14.14 -4.67
CA TYR A 11 -10.50 -15.44 -4.18
C TYR A 11 -9.50 -15.30 -3.04
N TYR A 12 -8.47 -14.47 -3.20
CA TYR A 12 -7.44 -14.28 -2.17
C TYR A 12 -7.99 -13.58 -0.92
N LEU A 13 -8.84 -12.56 -1.08
CA LEU A 13 -9.47 -11.92 0.07
C LEU A 13 -10.31 -12.92 0.89
N ALA A 14 -11.05 -13.81 0.22
CA ALA A 14 -11.89 -14.82 0.89
C ALA A 14 -11.09 -15.84 1.72
N GLN A 15 -9.78 -15.96 1.49
CA GLN A 15 -8.90 -16.81 2.32
C GLN A 15 -8.48 -16.13 3.62
N HIS A 16 -8.53 -14.80 3.67
CA HIS A 16 -8.09 -14.01 4.82
C HIS A 16 -9.25 -13.35 5.58
N TYR A 17 -10.41 -13.17 4.91
CA TYR A 17 -11.56 -12.53 5.51
C TYR A 17 -12.87 -13.14 5.02
N LYS A 18 -13.77 -13.45 5.97
CA LYS A 18 -15.12 -13.95 5.69
C LYS A 18 -16.16 -12.87 5.98
N PHE A 19 -16.83 -12.42 4.96
CA PHE A 19 -17.90 -11.43 5.10
C PHE A 19 -19.09 -11.99 5.92
N PRO A 20 -19.71 -11.16 6.79
CA PRO A 20 -20.97 -11.53 7.47
C PRO A 20 -22.09 -11.88 6.48
N GLU A 21 -23.00 -12.75 6.88
CA GLU A 21 -24.09 -13.23 6.00
C GLU A 21 -25.02 -12.12 5.52
N ASN A 22 -25.18 -11.05 6.28
CA ASN A 22 -26.01 -9.90 5.95
C ASN A 22 -25.31 -8.83 5.11
N VAL A 23 -24.02 -9.03 4.72
CA VAL A 23 -23.24 -8.15 3.84
C VAL A 23 -23.12 -8.79 2.46
N ASP A 24 -23.37 -8.02 1.42
CA ASP A 24 -23.09 -8.41 0.03
C ASP A 24 -22.02 -7.49 -0.56
N VAL A 25 -21.03 -8.08 -1.22
CA VAL A 25 -19.96 -7.36 -1.90
C VAL A 25 -19.96 -7.77 -3.37
N ARG A 26 -20.12 -6.81 -4.26
CA ARG A 26 -20.17 -7.04 -5.70
C ARG A 26 -19.26 -6.07 -6.45
N ARG A 27 -18.92 -6.42 -7.68
CA ARG A 27 -18.05 -5.61 -8.53
C ARG A 27 -18.75 -4.39 -9.13
N THR A 28 -20.04 -4.53 -9.45
CA THR A 28 -20.77 -3.53 -10.22
C THR A 28 -22.04 -3.08 -9.55
N THR A 29 -22.53 -1.91 -9.96
CA THR A 29 -23.83 -1.39 -9.55
C THR A 29 -24.94 -2.33 -9.97
N TYR A 30 -24.89 -2.87 -11.18
CA TYR A 30 -25.90 -3.77 -11.71
C TYR A 30 -26.06 -5.03 -10.86
N GLU A 31 -24.96 -5.61 -10.37
CA GLU A 31 -25.00 -6.79 -9.51
C GLU A 31 -25.53 -6.47 -8.12
N ILE A 32 -25.04 -5.38 -7.49
CA ILE A 32 -25.35 -5.07 -6.09
C ILE A 32 -26.79 -4.62 -5.87
N ILE A 33 -27.42 -3.94 -6.84
CA ILE A 33 -28.82 -3.48 -6.69
C ILE A 33 -29.81 -4.63 -6.67
N GLN A 34 -29.44 -5.80 -7.16
CA GLN A 34 -30.27 -7.03 -7.13
C GLN A 34 -30.15 -7.78 -5.80
N SER A 35 -29.24 -7.38 -4.94
CA SER A 35 -29.02 -8.03 -3.65
C SER A 35 -30.17 -7.78 -2.68
N ASN A 36 -30.56 -8.83 -1.94
CA ASN A 36 -31.53 -8.77 -0.82
C ASN A 36 -30.83 -8.64 0.52
N LYS A 37 -29.48 -8.58 0.56
CA LYS A 37 -28.75 -8.42 1.80
C LYS A 37 -28.97 -7.04 2.39
N GLN A 38 -28.84 -6.96 3.73
CA GLN A 38 -29.05 -5.73 4.48
C GLN A 38 -28.04 -4.65 4.10
N TYR A 39 -26.76 -5.03 3.99
CA TYR A 39 -25.67 -4.12 3.67
C TYR A 39 -25.08 -4.44 2.30
N LYS A 40 -24.82 -3.40 1.52
CA LYS A 40 -24.44 -3.47 0.11
C LYS A 40 -23.17 -2.68 -0.15
N ILE A 41 -22.12 -3.37 -0.55
CA ILE A 41 -20.82 -2.77 -0.83
C ILE A 41 -20.44 -3.07 -2.28
N ILE A 42 -20.03 -2.04 -3.02
CA ILE A 42 -19.35 -2.21 -4.31
C ILE A 42 -17.84 -2.29 -4.05
N TRP A 43 -17.19 -3.32 -4.54
CA TRP A 43 -15.74 -3.37 -4.68
C TRP A 43 -15.39 -3.07 -6.13
N ALA A 44 -15.11 -1.78 -6.39
CA ALA A 44 -14.84 -1.28 -7.72
C ALA A 44 -13.44 -1.72 -8.19
N HIS A 45 -13.38 -2.23 -9.40
CA HIS A 45 -12.14 -2.60 -10.09
C HIS A 45 -12.11 -2.05 -11.51
N ASP A 46 -13.27 -1.68 -12.02
CA ASP A 46 -13.46 -1.18 -13.36
C ASP A 46 -13.61 0.35 -13.35
N ASN A 47 -13.24 0.99 -14.46
CA ASN A 47 -13.44 2.42 -14.60
C ASN A 47 -14.93 2.78 -14.43
N CYS A 48 -15.19 3.90 -13.77
CA CYS A 48 -16.51 4.36 -13.35
C CYS A 48 -17.49 4.63 -14.51
N ASP A 49 -16.98 4.79 -15.73
CA ASP A 49 -17.76 5.00 -16.98
C ASP A 49 -18.16 3.70 -17.68
N GLN A 50 -17.72 2.54 -17.18
CA GLN A 50 -18.11 1.26 -17.74
C GLN A 50 -19.59 0.94 -17.50
N ALA A 51 -20.17 0.14 -18.41
CA ALA A 51 -21.59 -0.20 -18.41
C ALA A 51 -22.11 -0.74 -17.07
N GLY A 52 -21.28 -1.48 -16.34
CA GLY A 52 -21.62 -2.02 -15.01
C GLY A 52 -21.94 -0.95 -13.94
N HIS A 53 -21.48 0.29 -14.15
CA HIS A 53 -21.67 1.42 -13.25
C HIS A 53 -22.57 2.53 -13.81
N ALA A 54 -23.08 2.39 -15.00
CA ALA A 54 -23.88 3.41 -15.69
C ALA A 54 -25.11 3.90 -14.90
N THR A 55 -25.67 3.06 -14.04
CA THR A 55 -26.83 3.38 -13.20
C THR A 55 -26.49 3.79 -11.78
N LEU A 56 -25.20 3.93 -11.45
CA LEU A 56 -24.77 4.27 -10.08
C LEU A 56 -25.41 5.56 -9.56
N PRO A 57 -25.47 6.67 -10.31
CA PRO A 57 -26.08 7.90 -9.80
C PRO A 57 -27.53 7.75 -9.34
N GLN A 58 -28.30 6.82 -9.96
CA GLN A 58 -29.70 6.57 -9.59
C GLN A 58 -29.86 5.63 -8.39
N HIS A 59 -28.80 4.93 -8.00
CA HIS A 59 -28.86 3.87 -6.99
C HIS A 59 -27.89 4.07 -5.83
N VAL A 60 -27.11 5.14 -5.83
CA VAL A 60 -26.09 5.39 -4.81
C VAL A 60 -26.62 5.40 -3.38
N ASP A 61 -27.86 5.83 -3.19
CA ASP A 61 -28.53 5.85 -1.87
C ASP A 61 -28.77 4.44 -1.32
N LYS A 62 -28.91 3.43 -2.19
CA LYS A 62 -29.12 2.02 -1.84
C LYS A 62 -27.82 1.26 -1.56
N ILE A 63 -26.69 1.92 -1.68
CA ILE A 63 -25.35 1.34 -1.52
C ILE A 63 -24.75 1.94 -0.26
N ASP A 64 -24.27 1.11 0.65
CA ASP A 64 -23.67 1.57 1.91
C ASP A 64 -22.27 2.12 1.69
N LYS A 65 -21.43 1.42 0.91
CA LYS A 65 -20.06 1.84 0.58
C LYS A 65 -19.65 1.42 -0.84
N ILE A 66 -18.73 2.21 -1.39
CA ILE A 66 -18.02 1.91 -2.63
C ILE A 66 -16.53 1.88 -2.28
N VAL A 67 -15.92 0.72 -2.40
CA VAL A 67 -14.49 0.50 -2.17
C VAL A 67 -13.78 0.64 -3.51
N CYS A 68 -13.00 1.68 -3.65
CA CYS A 68 -12.10 1.92 -4.79
C CYS A 68 -10.72 1.32 -4.49
N VAL A 69 -10.02 0.86 -5.51
CA VAL A 69 -8.70 0.24 -5.34
C VAL A 69 -7.54 1.25 -5.40
N SER A 70 -7.84 2.53 -5.68
CA SER A 70 -6.89 3.65 -5.66
C SER A 70 -7.58 4.98 -5.39
N ASN A 71 -6.81 6.00 -5.00
CA ASN A 71 -7.33 7.38 -4.89
C ASN A 71 -7.71 7.93 -6.25
N TRP A 72 -6.93 7.61 -7.29
CA TRP A 72 -7.29 8.00 -8.65
C TRP A 72 -8.69 7.50 -9.01
N GLU A 73 -8.98 6.24 -8.80
CA GLU A 73 -10.30 5.66 -9.09
C GLU A 73 -11.40 6.32 -8.26
N ARG A 74 -11.16 6.55 -6.97
CA ARG A 74 -12.09 7.27 -6.07
C ARG A 74 -12.46 8.64 -6.64
N GLU A 75 -11.48 9.42 -7.11
CA GLU A 75 -11.72 10.73 -7.70
C GLU A 75 -12.53 10.64 -9.01
N GLN A 76 -12.36 9.56 -9.81
CA GLN A 76 -13.20 9.34 -10.99
C GLN A 76 -14.66 9.11 -10.61
N TYR A 77 -14.94 8.30 -9.57
CA TYR A 77 -16.31 8.08 -9.08
C TYR A 77 -16.96 9.37 -8.54
N ILE A 78 -16.23 10.23 -7.87
CA ILE A 78 -16.72 11.56 -7.44
C ILE A 78 -17.03 12.42 -8.66
N LYS A 79 -16.11 12.50 -9.59
CA LYS A 79 -16.18 13.42 -10.74
C LYS A 79 -17.26 13.03 -11.74
N TYR A 80 -17.33 11.77 -12.12
CA TYR A 80 -18.18 11.32 -13.23
C TYR A 80 -19.50 10.70 -12.78
N ASN A 81 -19.50 9.92 -11.70
CA ASN A 81 -20.71 9.33 -11.16
C ASN A 81 -21.37 10.17 -10.06
N ARG A 82 -20.74 11.29 -9.65
CA ARG A 82 -21.22 12.17 -8.57
C ARG A 82 -21.46 11.40 -7.27
N ALA A 83 -20.67 10.35 -7.04
CA ALA A 83 -20.79 9.55 -5.83
C ALA A 83 -20.39 10.39 -4.61
N PRO A 84 -21.18 10.40 -3.52
CA PRO A 84 -20.87 11.13 -2.31
C PRO A 84 -19.55 10.66 -1.71
N ALA A 85 -18.66 11.58 -1.36
CA ALA A 85 -17.31 11.27 -0.88
C ALA A 85 -17.32 10.39 0.38
N GLU A 86 -18.33 10.57 1.25
CA GLU A 86 -18.53 9.78 2.47
C GLU A 86 -18.91 8.31 2.21
N LYS A 87 -19.38 7.98 1.02
CA LYS A 87 -19.66 6.60 0.61
C LYS A 87 -18.46 5.90 -0.02
N LEU A 88 -17.42 6.65 -0.36
CA LEU A 88 -16.21 6.14 -1.01
C LEU A 88 -15.10 5.90 0.02
N THR A 89 -14.42 4.77 -0.13
CA THR A 89 -13.20 4.45 0.61
C THR A 89 -12.20 3.79 -0.32
N VAL A 90 -10.91 3.86 0.02
CA VAL A 90 -9.86 3.24 -0.78
C VAL A 90 -9.28 2.09 0.01
N ILE A 91 -9.40 0.88 -0.55
CA ILE A 91 -8.71 -0.33 -0.08
C ILE A 91 -8.00 -0.93 -1.29
N PRO A 92 -6.66 -0.91 -1.33
CA PRO A 92 -5.91 -1.41 -2.47
C PRO A 92 -6.10 -2.92 -2.65
N ASN A 93 -5.78 -3.41 -3.84
CA ASN A 93 -5.69 -4.85 -4.05
C ASN A 93 -4.47 -5.42 -3.32
N GLY A 94 -4.60 -6.66 -2.86
CA GLY A 94 -3.48 -7.41 -2.29
C GLY A 94 -2.62 -8.09 -3.35
N VAL A 95 -1.42 -8.45 -2.94
CA VAL A 95 -0.47 -9.28 -3.69
C VAL A 95 -0.20 -10.55 -2.88
N ASP A 96 -0.13 -11.69 -3.56
CA ASP A 96 0.17 -12.97 -2.92
C ASP A 96 1.61 -12.99 -2.37
N ASP A 97 1.81 -13.57 -1.19
CA ASP A 97 3.10 -13.64 -0.49
C ASP A 97 4.19 -14.38 -1.27
N MET A 98 3.82 -15.16 -2.29
CA MET A 98 4.81 -15.79 -3.17
C MET A 98 5.61 -14.75 -3.99
N PHE A 99 5.02 -13.58 -4.30
CA PHE A 99 5.69 -12.50 -5.02
C PHE A 99 6.66 -11.76 -4.10
N ARG A 100 7.88 -12.24 -4.07
CA ARG A 100 9.01 -11.70 -3.31
C ARG A 100 10.31 -11.93 -4.06
N PRO A 101 11.38 -11.18 -3.76
CA PRO A 101 12.68 -11.41 -4.38
C PRO A 101 13.16 -12.85 -4.13
N SER A 102 13.82 -13.44 -5.13
CA SER A 102 14.41 -14.78 -5.01
C SER A 102 15.68 -14.82 -4.14
N GLY A 103 16.21 -13.66 -3.76
CA GLY A 103 17.53 -13.53 -3.12
C GLY A 103 18.71 -13.67 -4.09
N LYS A 104 18.45 -13.92 -5.38
CA LYS A 104 19.49 -13.96 -6.43
C LYS A 104 19.62 -12.61 -7.11
N PRO A 105 20.78 -12.27 -7.67
CA PRO A 105 20.96 -11.10 -8.52
C PRO A 105 19.96 -11.13 -9.68
N LYS A 106 19.43 -9.97 -10.03
CA LYS A 106 18.57 -9.80 -11.20
C LYS A 106 19.39 -9.76 -12.48
N SER A 107 18.81 -10.27 -13.56
CA SER A 107 19.38 -10.19 -14.90
C SER A 107 19.00 -8.86 -15.58
N LYS A 108 19.74 -8.49 -16.63
CA LYS A 108 19.45 -7.32 -17.49
C LYS A 108 18.23 -7.60 -18.38
N THR A 109 17.11 -7.93 -17.74
CA THR A 109 15.86 -8.35 -18.38
C THR A 109 14.74 -7.37 -18.03
N CYS A 110 14.03 -6.93 -19.07
CA CYS A 110 12.75 -6.27 -18.97
C CYS A 110 11.62 -7.32 -19.06
N ILE A 111 10.56 -7.15 -18.29
CA ILE A 111 9.40 -8.03 -18.34
C ILE A 111 8.11 -7.24 -18.55
N PHE A 112 7.22 -7.78 -19.39
CA PHE A 112 5.85 -7.35 -19.58
C PHE A 112 4.92 -8.55 -19.38
N PHE A 113 3.96 -8.45 -18.46
CA PHE A 113 2.96 -9.49 -18.21
C PHE A 113 1.59 -8.88 -17.90
N SER A 114 0.95 -8.41 -18.94
CA SER A 114 -0.38 -7.79 -18.88
C SER A 114 -1.19 -8.18 -20.10
N ALA A 115 -2.49 -7.88 -20.07
CA ALA A 115 -3.35 -8.13 -21.23
C ALA A 115 -2.88 -7.31 -22.44
N PRO A 116 -2.97 -7.86 -23.67
CA PRO A 116 -2.35 -7.23 -24.83
C PRO A 116 -2.92 -5.84 -25.17
N HIS A 117 -4.21 -5.60 -24.95
CA HIS A 117 -4.82 -4.27 -25.18
C HIS A 117 -4.31 -3.17 -24.24
N LYS A 118 -3.60 -3.53 -23.18
CA LYS A 118 -3.06 -2.60 -22.20
C LYS A 118 -1.66 -2.07 -22.52
N GLY A 119 -1.08 -2.42 -23.68
CA GLY A 119 0.20 -1.82 -24.07
C GLY A 119 1.20 -2.73 -24.78
N ILE A 120 0.78 -3.86 -25.35
CA ILE A 120 1.71 -4.74 -26.07
C ILE A 120 2.18 -4.13 -27.41
N THR A 121 1.32 -3.41 -28.11
CA THR A 121 1.64 -2.82 -29.43
C THR A 121 2.79 -1.83 -29.38
N PRO A 122 2.86 -0.90 -28.42
CA PRO A 122 3.99 0.02 -28.29
C PRO A 122 5.33 -0.65 -27.97
N LEU A 123 5.33 -1.87 -27.42
CA LEU A 123 6.59 -2.58 -27.12
C LEU A 123 7.44 -2.81 -28.37
N VAL A 124 6.81 -2.99 -29.52
CA VAL A 124 7.54 -3.25 -30.78
C VAL A 124 8.47 -2.09 -31.17
N PRO A 125 7.98 -0.87 -31.42
CA PRO A 125 8.86 0.25 -31.75
C PRO A 125 9.81 0.62 -30.60
N ILE A 126 9.36 0.52 -29.34
CA ILE A 126 10.19 0.78 -28.16
C ILE A 126 11.38 -0.18 -28.14
N TRP A 127 11.13 -1.50 -28.25
CA TRP A 127 12.21 -2.49 -28.16
C TRP A 127 13.17 -2.43 -29.35
N LYS A 128 12.68 -2.11 -30.56
CA LYS A 128 13.55 -1.85 -31.73
C LYS A 128 14.58 -0.76 -31.46
N GLU A 129 14.23 0.25 -30.66
CA GLU A 129 15.16 1.30 -30.29
C GLU A 129 16.09 0.85 -29.15
N VAL A 130 15.56 0.24 -28.10
CA VAL A 130 16.34 -0.23 -26.93
C VAL A 130 17.48 -1.17 -27.35
N ILE A 131 17.20 -2.14 -28.23
CA ILE A 131 18.19 -3.17 -28.61
C ILE A 131 19.38 -2.62 -29.41
N LYS A 132 19.25 -1.44 -30.03
CA LYS A 132 20.37 -0.77 -30.69
C LYS A 132 21.42 -0.29 -29.68
N HIS A 133 21.00 0.09 -28.49
CA HIS A 133 21.85 0.65 -27.44
C HIS A 133 22.29 -0.43 -26.43
N HIS A 134 21.46 -1.43 -26.19
CA HIS A 134 21.71 -2.54 -25.28
C HIS A 134 21.44 -3.90 -25.96
N PRO A 135 22.34 -4.36 -26.85
CA PRO A 135 22.15 -5.60 -27.62
C PRO A 135 22.15 -6.86 -26.74
N ASP A 136 22.60 -6.78 -25.52
CA ASP A 136 22.61 -7.83 -24.49
C ASP A 136 21.36 -7.85 -23.62
N ALA A 137 20.50 -6.82 -23.70
CA ALA A 137 19.26 -6.77 -22.93
C ALA A 137 18.24 -7.79 -23.46
N LYS A 138 17.38 -8.26 -22.55
CA LYS A 138 16.29 -9.18 -22.86
C LYS A 138 14.94 -8.56 -22.57
N LEU A 139 13.93 -8.95 -23.33
CA LEU A 139 12.53 -8.64 -23.08
C LEU A 139 11.72 -9.93 -23.01
N LYS A 140 11.16 -10.22 -21.84
CA LYS A 140 10.21 -11.33 -21.66
C LYS A 140 8.80 -10.78 -21.69
N VAL A 141 7.97 -11.36 -22.56
CA VAL A 141 6.57 -10.95 -22.76
C VAL A 141 5.65 -12.13 -22.52
N PHE A 142 4.79 -12.02 -21.50
CA PHE A 142 3.74 -13.00 -21.18
C PHE A 142 2.39 -12.33 -21.37
N SER A 143 1.75 -12.57 -22.51
CA SER A 143 0.55 -11.84 -22.87
C SER A 143 -0.33 -12.60 -23.84
N SER A 144 -1.61 -12.72 -23.50
CA SER A 144 -2.67 -13.22 -24.40
C SER A 144 -4.03 -12.74 -23.91
N MET A 145 -5.04 -12.79 -24.77
CA MET A 145 -6.42 -12.46 -24.41
C MET A 145 -7.08 -13.55 -23.55
N SER A 146 -6.45 -14.71 -23.37
CA SER A 146 -6.99 -15.84 -22.59
C SER A 146 -7.24 -15.53 -21.11
N LEU A 147 -6.76 -14.39 -20.59
CA LEU A 147 -7.06 -13.91 -19.24
C LEU A 147 -8.53 -13.51 -19.04
N TYR A 148 -9.30 -13.28 -20.10
CA TYR A 148 -10.68 -12.77 -20.04
C TYR A 148 -11.75 -13.84 -20.25
N GLY A 149 -11.47 -15.11 -19.97
CA GLY A 149 -12.45 -16.17 -19.69
C GLY A 149 -13.39 -16.64 -20.80
N ASP A 150 -13.81 -15.76 -21.71
CA ASP A 150 -14.77 -16.06 -22.78
C ASP A 150 -14.09 -16.44 -24.11
N ILE A 151 -12.78 -16.72 -24.05
CA ILE A 151 -11.97 -16.99 -25.24
C ILE A 151 -11.71 -18.48 -25.29
N GLN A 152 -12.26 -19.10 -26.33
CA GLN A 152 -12.08 -20.52 -26.63
C GLN A 152 -10.62 -20.83 -27.01
N PRO A 153 -10.19 -22.09 -26.90
CA PRO A 153 -8.80 -22.49 -26.88
C PRO A 153 -8.08 -22.19 -28.19
N GLY A 154 -7.15 -21.28 -28.09
CA GLY A 154 -6.17 -20.93 -29.11
C GLY A 154 -5.29 -19.89 -28.46
N GLU A 155 -4.08 -20.26 -28.06
CA GLU A 155 -3.11 -19.33 -27.47
C GLU A 155 -2.11 -18.88 -28.54
N GLY A 156 -1.60 -17.65 -28.40
CA GLY A 156 -0.60 -17.12 -29.31
C GLY A 156 -1.14 -16.98 -30.75
N GLU A 157 -0.55 -17.68 -31.71
CA GLU A 157 -0.93 -17.58 -33.14
C GLU A 157 -2.33 -18.08 -33.47
N ASN A 158 -2.94 -18.87 -32.61
CA ASN A 158 -4.28 -19.41 -32.75
C ASN A 158 -5.31 -18.72 -31.86
N GLU A 159 -4.95 -17.59 -31.23
CA GLU A 159 -5.82 -16.85 -30.34
C GLU A 159 -7.03 -16.28 -31.11
N THR A 160 -8.22 -16.49 -30.57
CA THR A 160 -9.47 -15.92 -31.11
C THR A 160 -10.14 -15.06 -30.04
N ILE A 161 -10.90 -14.07 -30.50
CA ILE A 161 -11.74 -13.21 -29.63
C ILE A 161 -13.19 -13.32 -30.07
N THR A 162 -14.12 -13.18 -29.13
CA THR A 162 -15.55 -13.10 -29.42
C THR A 162 -15.90 -11.68 -29.85
N THR A 163 -16.52 -11.56 -31.01
CA THR A 163 -17.04 -10.31 -31.59
C THR A 163 -18.52 -10.43 -31.86
N ASP A 164 -19.16 -9.34 -32.26
CA ASP A 164 -20.56 -9.34 -32.72
C ASP A 164 -20.81 -10.31 -33.92
N LYS A 165 -19.74 -10.69 -34.61
CA LYS A 165 -19.78 -11.59 -35.74
C LYS A 165 -19.42 -13.05 -35.41
N GLY A 166 -19.12 -13.31 -34.14
CA GLY A 166 -18.67 -14.60 -33.62
C GLY A 166 -17.19 -14.64 -33.28
N LEU A 167 -16.56 -15.82 -33.35
CA LEU A 167 -15.14 -15.98 -33.07
C LEU A 167 -14.31 -15.49 -34.26
N GLU A 168 -13.45 -14.51 -34.02
CA GLU A 168 -12.49 -13.97 -34.98
C GLU A 168 -11.05 -14.08 -34.45
N PRO A 169 -10.04 -14.16 -35.33
CA PRO A 169 -8.64 -14.11 -34.93
C PRO A 169 -8.35 -12.85 -34.13
N SER A 170 -7.54 -12.98 -33.04
CA SER A 170 -7.12 -11.84 -32.23
C SER A 170 -6.36 -10.81 -33.07
N PRO A 171 -6.67 -9.52 -32.94
CA PRO A 171 -5.95 -8.45 -33.62
C PRO A 171 -4.49 -8.30 -33.15
N PHE A 172 -4.11 -8.98 -32.07
CA PHE A 172 -2.75 -8.93 -31.51
C PHE A 172 -1.81 -9.99 -32.08
N ILE A 173 -2.31 -10.99 -32.85
CA ILE A 173 -1.47 -12.03 -33.49
C ILE A 173 -0.32 -11.43 -34.33
N PRO A 174 -0.53 -10.41 -35.17
CA PRO A 174 0.57 -9.77 -35.88
C PRO A 174 1.63 -9.17 -34.97
N VAL A 175 1.21 -8.58 -33.83
CA VAL A 175 2.11 -7.98 -32.83
C VAL A 175 2.95 -9.05 -32.15
N TYR A 176 2.35 -10.20 -31.82
CA TYR A 176 3.08 -11.32 -31.20
C TYR A 176 4.18 -11.83 -32.13
N LYS A 177 3.87 -12.00 -33.43
CA LYS A 177 4.86 -12.41 -34.44
C LYS A 177 5.98 -11.41 -34.65
N GLU A 178 5.65 -10.13 -34.64
CA GLU A 178 6.64 -9.07 -34.77
C GLU A 178 7.57 -9.02 -33.55
N LEU A 179 7.02 -9.15 -32.33
CA LEU A 179 7.82 -9.22 -31.09
C LEU A 179 8.77 -10.41 -31.09
N GLN A 180 8.27 -11.61 -31.45
CA GLN A 180 9.08 -12.83 -31.53
C GLN A 180 10.25 -12.72 -32.50
N ALA A 181 10.11 -11.91 -33.54
CA ALA A 181 11.15 -11.69 -34.54
C ALA A 181 12.24 -10.71 -34.10
N LEU A 182 12.05 -9.98 -33.00
CA LEU A 182 13.01 -9.00 -32.51
C LEU A 182 14.12 -9.65 -31.68
N PRO A 183 15.38 -9.19 -31.81
CA PRO A 183 16.47 -9.68 -31.00
C PRO A 183 16.22 -9.50 -29.49
N GLY A 184 16.57 -10.51 -28.71
CA GLY A 184 16.45 -10.48 -27.27
C GLY A 184 15.02 -10.62 -26.72
N VAL A 185 14.02 -10.83 -27.56
CA VAL A 185 12.63 -11.02 -27.15
C VAL A 185 12.30 -12.50 -26.96
N GLU A 186 11.73 -12.80 -25.78
CA GLU A 186 11.14 -14.10 -25.44
C GLU A 186 9.63 -13.87 -25.22
N TYR A 187 8.80 -14.26 -26.18
CA TYR A 187 7.34 -14.17 -26.09
C TYR A 187 6.73 -15.51 -25.72
N SER A 188 5.77 -15.49 -24.81
CA SER A 188 4.88 -16.60 -24.48
C SER A 188 3.46 -16.07 -24.27
N PRO A 189 2.42 -16.87 -24.60
CA PRO A 189 1.08 -16.63 -24.07
C PRO A 189 1.08 -16.55 -22.53
N CYS A 190 -0.06 -16.19 -21.95
CA CYS A 190 -0.20 -16.20 -20.49
C CYS A 190 0.01 -17.61 -19.91
N ILE A 191 0.86 -17.69 -18.91
CA ILE A 191 1.16 -18.91 -18.15
C ILE A 191 0.62 -18.79 -16.72
N ASP A 192 0.60 -19.88 -15.98
CA ASP A 192 0.19 -19.86 -14.57
C ASP A 192 1.16 -19.02 -13.71
N ARG A 193 0.63 -18.47 -12.61
CA ARG A 193 1.37 -17.52 -11.76
C ARG A 193 2.62 -18.13 -11.13
N GLU A 194 2.56 -19.40 -10.77
CA GLU A 194 3.69 -20.18 -10.24
C GLU A 194 4.81 -20.34 -11.27
N GLU A 195 4.46 -20.52 -12.55
CA GLU A 195 5.43 -20.59 -13.65
C GLU A 195 5.96 -19.21 -14.03
N LEU A 196 5.14 -18.16 -13.92
CA LEU A 196 5.53 -16.78 -14.20
C LEU A 196 6.49 -16.21 -13.16
N LEU A 197 6.34 -16.61 -11.89
CA LEU A 197 7.08 -16.06 -10.76
C LEU A 197 8.61 -16.05 -10.96
N PRO A 198 9.29 -17.14 -11.38
CA PRO A 198 10.73 -17.13 -11.60
C PRO A 198 11.18 -16.09 -12.65
N HIS A 199 10.36 -15.82 -13.65
CA HIS A 199 10.65 -14.82 -14.68
C HIS A 199 10.57 -13.41 -14.14
N ILE A 200 9.58 -13.12 -13.27
CA ILE A 200 9.47 -11.82 -12.59
C ILE A 200 10.63 -11.63 -11.61
N GLN A 201 10.97 -12.68 -10.87
CA GLN A 201 12.10 -12.65 -9.93
C GLN A 201 13.44 -12.43 -10.59
N ASP A 202 13.64 -12.91 -11.81
CA ASP A 202 14.86 -12.73 -12.60
C ASP A 202 14.97 -11.32 -13.21
N ALA A 203 13.85 -10.73 -13.63
CA ALA A 203 13.81 -9.45 -14.33
C ALA A 203 14.18 -8.26 -13.44
N ALA A 204 15.02 -7.35 -13.94
CA ALA A 204 15.37 -6.10 -13.28
C ALA A 204 14.27 -5.04 -13.45
N PHE A 205 13.58 -5.03 -14.59
CA PHE A 205 12.64 -3.97 -14.95
C PHE A 205 11.27 -4.54 -15.32
N TYR A 206 10.22 -3.92 -14.78
CA TYR A 206 8.86 -4.07 -15.28
C TYR A 206 8.59 -2.92 -16.24
N ILE A 207 8.40 -3.22 -17.54
CA ILE A 207 8.08 -2.21 -18.54
C ILE A 207 6.62 -2.36 -18.98
N HIS A 208 5.88 -1.28 -18.86
CA HIS A 208 4.45 -1.26 -19.20
C HIS A 208 4.08 0.03 -19.91
N PRO A 209 4.29 0.12 -21.24
CA PRO A 209 3.89 1.28 -22.04
C PRO A 209 2.35 1.27 -22.20
N ASN A 210 1.67 1.44 -21.09
CA ASN A 210 0.24 1.29 -20.96
C ASN A 210 -0.50 2.35 -21.77
N VAL A 211 -1.57 1.92 -22.44
CA VAL A 211 -2.43 2.77 -23.28
C VAL A 211 -3.86 2.87 -22.75
N TRP A 212 -4.10 2.33 -21.57
CA TRP A 212 -5.40 2.24 -20.91
C TRP A 212 -5.34 2.84 -19.50
N GLU A 213 -6.40 3.51 -19.04
CA GLU A 213 -6.46 4.01 -17.67
C GLU A 213 -6.60 2.84 -16.66
N GLU A 214 -5.55 2.60 -15.89
CA GLU A 214 -5.53 1.55 -14.87
C GLU A 214 -6.12 2.07 -13.55
N THR A 215 -6.96 1.25 -12.93
CA THR A 215 -7.52 1.55 -11.61
C THR A 215 -6.55 1.21 -10.48
N PHE A 216 -5.63 0.23 -10.68
CA PHE A 216 -4.60 -0.17 -9.70
C PHE A 216 -3.36 -0.77 -10.36
N CYS A 217 -3.52 -1.72 -11.28
CA CYS A 217 -2.47 -2.51 -11.92
C CYS A 217 -1.81 -3.56 -11.01
N VAL A 218 -2.47 -4.69 -10.81
CA VAL A 218 -1.97 -5.81 -10.00
C VAL A 218 -0.61 -6.32 -10.48
N SER A 219 -0.39 -6.45 -11.80
CA SER A 219 0.90 -6.90 -12.35
C SER A 219 2.06 -5.99 -12.00
N LEU A 220 1.83 -4.67 -11.90
CA LEU A 220 2.82 -3.71 -11.42
C LEU A 220 3.16 -3.96 -9.95
N ALA A 221 2.15 -4.16 -9.10
CA ALA A 221 2.34 -4.43 -7.67
C ALA A 221 3.09 -5.76 -7.44
N GLU A 222 2.79 -6.80 -8.23
CA GLU A 222 3.51 -8.08 -8.21
C GLU A 222 4.97 -7.95 -8.63
N ALA A 223 5.22 -7.21 -9.73
CA ALA A 223 6.57 -6.94 -10.21
C ALA A 223 7.42 -6.19 -9.17
N MET A 224 6.84 -5.15 -8.57
CA MET A 224 7.50 -4.41 -7.48
C MET A 224 7.78 -5.29 -6.27
N SER A 225 6.83 -6.13 -5.88
CA SER A 225 6.99 -7.07 -4.77
C SER A 225 8.16 -8.03 -4.99
N CYS A 226 8.43 -8.39 -6.25
CA CYS A 226 9.61 -9.15 -6.65
C CYS A 226 10.89 -8.30 -6.84
N GLY A 227 10.83 -6.98 -6.64
CA GLY A 227 11.96 -6.07 -6.79
C GLY A 227 12.27 -5.68 -8.25
N CYS A 228 11.27 -5.63 -9.14
CA CYS A 228 11.44 -5.04 -10.46
C CYS A 228 11.25 -3.52 -10.38
N PHE A 229 12.13 -2.78 -11.06
CA PHE A 229 11.98 -1.32 -11.17
C PHE A 229 10.92 -0.98 -12.24
N PRO A 230 9.87 -0.20 -11.91
CA PRO A 230 8.79 0.08 -12.85
C PRO A 230 9.12 1.23 -13.81
N ILE A 231 8.88 0.99 -15.10
CA ILE A 231 8.88 1.99 -16.17
C ILE A 231 7.54 1.89 -16.87
N THR A 232 6.70 2.88 -16.71
CA THR A 232 5.31 2.87 -17.18
C THR A 232 4.84 4.26 -17.62
N THR A 233 3.55 4.45 -17.81
CA THR A 233 2.95 5.75 -18.14
C THR A 233 2.38 6.42 -16.90
N ASP A 234 2.01 7.70 -17.01
CA ASP A 234 1.34 8.48 -15.97
C ASP A 234 -0.19 8.29 -15.95
N MET A 235 -0.70 7.25 -16.63
CA MET A 235 -2.13 7.03 -16.81
C MET A 235 -2.78 6.34 -15.61
N GLY A 236 -3.93 6.88 -15.20
CA GLY A 236 -4.71 6.28 -14.13
C GLY A 236 -3.96 6.23 -12.80
N ALA A 237 -4.05 5.11 -12.10
CA ALA A 237 -3.38 4.87 -10.83
C ALA A 237 -1.92 4.40 -10.97
N LEU A 238 -1.36 4.33 -12.18
CA LEU A 238 0.01 3.84 -12.38
C LEU A 238 1.09 4.62 -11.59
N PRO A 239 0.99 5.95 -11.40
CA PRO A 239 1.90 6.65 -10.49
C PRO A 239 1.63 6.38 -9.01
N GLU A 240 0.38 6.09 -8.65
CA GLU A 240 -0.02 5.84 -7.27
C GLU A 240 0.42 4.47 -6.76
N THR A 241 0.23 3.43 -7.57
CA THR A 241 0.55 2.03 -7.19
C THR A 241 2.01 1.85 -6.73
N PRO A 242 3.04 2.44 -7.37
CA PRO A 242 4.41 2.39 -6.87
C PRO A 242 4.77 3.55 -5.93
N PHE A 243 3.80 4.21 -5.32
CA PHE A 243 4.03 5.29 -4.38
C PHE A 243 4.89 6.43 -4.94
N GLY A 244 4.71 6.77 -6.21
CA GLY A 244 5.52 7.75 -6.92
C GLY A 244 6.94 7.27 -7.30
N ARG A 245 7.29 6.01 -6.99
CA ARG A 245 8.59 5.43 -7.32
C ARG A 245 8.56 4.73 -8.67
N GLY A 246 9.49 5.07 -9.53
CA GLY A 246 9.54 4.53 -10.90
C GLY A 246 9.74 5.62 -11.93
N LYS A 247 9.56 5.27 -13.19
CA LYS A 247 9.58 6.20 -14.33
C LYS A 247 8.22 6.23 -14.98
N TYR A 248 7.69 7.44 -15.16
CA TYR A 248 6.37 7.68 -15.72
C TYR A 248 6.50 8.52 -16.98
N ILE A 249 6.18 7.93 -18.11
CA ILE A 249 6.27 8.56 -19.41
C ILE A 249 4.90 9.15 -19.74
N PRO A 250 4.80 10.48 -19.93
CA PRO A 250 3.54 11.09 -20.35
C PRO A 250 3.04 10.54 -21.66
N MET A 251 1.75 10.25 -21.73
CA MET A 251 1.13 9.76 -22.93
C MET A 251 1.08 10.87 -24.00
N SER A 252 1.51 10.57 -25.22
CA SER A 252 1.27 11.38 -26.41
C SER A 252 0.68 10.54 -27.54
N GLY A 253 -0.10 11.19 -28.40
CA GLY A 253 -0.81 10.53 -29.49
C GLY A 253 -2.29 10.86 -29.50
N LYS A 254 -3.11 9.93 -29.99
CA LYS A 254 -4.56 10.15 -30.16
C LYS A 254 -5.34 9.41 -29.07
N ASN A 255 -6.11 10.16 -28.29
CA ASN A 255 -7.09 9.57 -27.37
C ASN A 255 -8.32 9.05 -28.14
N THR A 256 -8.80 7.87 -27.76
CA THR A 256 -9.96 7.21 -28.33
C THR A 256 -10.89 6.73 -27.23
N SER A 257 -12.12 6.32 -27.56
CA SER A 257 -13.04 5.70 -26.60
C SER A 257 -12.57 4.34 -26.04
N ARG A 258 -11.47 3.80 -26.58
CA ARG A 258 -10.88 2.50 -26.19
C ARG A 258 -9.43 2.63 -25.73
N GLY A 259 -9.05 3.77 -25.16
CA GLY A 259 -7.68 4.08 -24.76
C GLY A 259 -6.94 4.94 -25.78
N TRP A 260 -5.62 4.95 -25.70
CA TRP A 260 -4.76 5.79 -26.53
C TRP A 260 -4.13 5.01 -27.69
N ILE A 261 -3.93 5.70 -28.79
CA ILE A 261 -3.04 5.27 -29.89
C ILE A 261 -1.79 6.16 -29.77
N PRO A 262 -0.69 5.63 -29.22
CA PRO A 262 0.54 6.39 -29.01
C PRO A 262 1.21 6.75 -30.33
N ASP A 263 1.91 7.88 -30.32
CA ASP A 263 2.68 8.37 -31.46
C ASP A 263 4.18 8.04 -31.34
N ASP A 264 4.96 8.43 -32.32
CA ASP A 264 6.41 8.18 -32.35
C ASP A 264 7.14 8.93 -31.22
N ILE A 265 6.61 10.07 -30.75
CA ILE A 265 7.18 10.82 -29.63
C ILE A 265 7.08 10.02 -28.35
N PHE A 266 5.93 9.41 -28.11
CA PHE A 266 5.75 8.50 -26.98
C PHE A 266 6.72 7.31 -27.04
N HIS A 267 6.80 6.65 -28.20
CA HIS A 267 7.67 5.50 -28.39
C HIS A 267 9.13 5.85 -28.12
N GLN A 268 9.59 7.00 -28.63
CA GLN A 268 10.94 7.49 -28.43
C GLN A 268 11.22 7.81 -26.94
N ASN A 269 10.34 8.59 -26.30
CA ASN A 269 10.51 8.96 -24.89
C ASN A 269 10.54 7.73 -23.98
N PHE A 270 9.66 6.74 -24.25
CA PHE A 270 9.62 5.50 -23.48
C PHE A 270 10.91 4.69 -23.68
N ALA A 271 11.36 4.53 -24.93
CA ALA A 271 12.61 3.84 -25.23
C ALA A 271 13.81 4.49 -24.55
N GLU A 272 13.90 5.82 -24.58
CA GLU A 272 14.99 6.56 -23.90
C GLU A 272 15.03 6.31 -22.40
N GLU A 273 13.87 6.25 -21.72
CA GLU A 273 13.84 5.94 -20.27
C GLU A 273 14.28 4.49 -20.01
N VAL A 274 13.87 3.54 -20.83
CA VAL A 274 14.35 2.15 -20.73
C VAL A 274 15.86 2.07 -20.95
N ILE A 275 16.40 2.76 -21.95
CA ILE A 275 17.85 2.82 -22.23
C ILE A 275 18.61 3.42 -21.04
N ARG A 276 18.14 4.54 -20.49
CA ARG A 276 18.76 5.16 -19.30
C ARG A 276 18.75 4.23 -18.10
N ALA A 277 17.63 3.52 -17.87
CA ALA A 277 17.49 2.59 -16.76
C ALA A 277 18.43 1.38 -16.90
N LEU A 278 18.56 0.82 -18.10
CA LEU A 278 19.50 -0.27 -18.40
C LEU A 278 20.96 0.19 -18.24
N HIS A 279 21.27 1.42 -18.66
CA HIS A 279 22.60 2.00 -18.46
C HIS A 279 22.90 2.20 -16.97
N PHE A 280 21.93 2.66 -16.18
CA PHE A 280 22.07 2.81 -14.73
C PHE A 280 22.31 1.45 -14.06
N PHE A 281 21.57 0.42 -14.47
CA PHE A 281 21.75 -0.95 -13.99
C PHE A 281 23.18 -1.47 -14.21
N ASP A 282 23.76 -1.18 -15.37
CA ASP A 282 25.15 -1.58 -15.69
C ASP A 282 26.20 -0.79 -14.90
N LYS A 283 25.96 0.50 -14.64
CA LYS A 283 26.93 1.40 -14.03
C LYS A 283 26.89 1.45 -12.50
N GLU A 284 25.68 1.33 -11.94
CA GLU A 284 25.42 1.52 -10.52
C GLU A 284 24.60 0.35 -9.94
N PRO A 285 25.08 -0.91 -10.08
CA PRO A 285 24.29 -2.08 -9.72
C PRO A 285 23.92 -2.12 -8.23
N GLU A 286 24.80 -1.68 -7.34
CA GLU A 286 24.54 -1.64 -5.90
C GLU A 286 23.43 -0.64 -5.54
N THR A 287 23.51 0.57 -6.12
CA THR A 287 22.47 1.61 -5.94
C THR A 287 21.13 1.13 -6.50
N PHE A 288 21.13 0.47 -7.66
CA PHE A 288 19.95 -0.14 -8.25
C PHE A 288 19.32 -1.19 -7.33
N TYR A 289 20.15 -2.09 -6.80
CA TYR A 289 19.70 -3.14 -5.89
C TYR A 289 19.07 -2.60 -4.62
N ASN A 290 19.70 -1.60 -4.01
CA ASN A 290 19.17 -0.97 -2.79
C ASN A 290 17.79 -0.34 -3.06
N ALA A 291 17.66 0.41 -4.16
CA ALA A 291 16.40 1.05 -4.53
C ALA A 291 15.28 0.04 -4.82
N THR A 292 15.58 -1.05 -5.53
CA THR A 292 14.58 -2.08 -5.89
C THR A 292 14.22 -2.97 -4.70
N ASN A 293 15.15 -3.21 -3.78
CA ASN A 293 14.86 -3.92 -2.54
C ASN A 293 13.95 -3.09 -1.63
N GLU A 294 14.23 -1.80 -1.47
CA GLU A 294 13.36 -0.87 -0.74
C GLU A 294 11.94 -0.87 -1.35
N LEU A 295 11.84 -0.75 -2.67
CA LEU A 295 10.57 -0.80 -3.38
C LEU A 295 9.80 -2.11 -3.12
N SER A 296 10.49 -3.25 -3.14
CA SER A 296 9.90 -4.55 -2.83
C SER A 296 9.36 -4.62 -1.40
N ILE A 297 10.10 -4.11 -0.43
CA ILE A 297 9.66 -4.07 0.97
C ILE A 297 8.39 -3.21 1.10
N ILE A 298 8.38 -2.04 0.49
CA ILE A 298 7.24 -1.13 0.52
C ILE A 298 6.01 -1.80 -0.12
N ALA A 299 6.15 -2.41 -1.31
CA ALA A 299 5.05 -3.09 -1.98
C ALA A 299 4.45 -4.22 -1.13
N ARG A 300 5.28 -5.10 -0.60
CA ARG A 300 4.85 -6.25 0.21
C ARG A 300 4.21 -5.83 1.54
N ASN A 301 4.65 -4.73 2.13
CA ASN A 301 4.05 -4.23 3.37
C ASN A 301 2.68 -3.59 3.16
N ASN A 302 2.50 -2.89 2.02
CA ASN A 302 1.25 -2.18 1.75
C ASN A 302 0.21 -3.01 1.01
N TYR A 303 0.63 -4.05 0.27
CA TYR A 303 -0.25 -4.84 -0.57
C TYR A 303 -0.37 -6.31 -0.13
N ASN A 304 0.03 -6.67 1.11
CA ASN A 304 -0.21 -8.02 1.60
C ASN A 304 -1.70 -8.23 1.93
N TRP A 305 -2.20 -9.43 1.64
CA TRP A 305 -3.61 -9.76 1.82
C TRP A 305 -4.09 -9.71 3.27
N GLN A 306 -3.21 -9.88 4.25
CA GLN A 306 -3.57 -9.77 5.67
C GLN A 306 -3.92 -8.31 6.03
N SER A 307 -3.11 -7.35 5.58
CA SER A 307 -3.40 -5.92 5.77
C SER A 307 -4.66 -5.49 5.04
N VAL A 308 -4.83 -5.91 3.78
CA VAL A 308 -6.04 -5.66 2.98
C VAL A 308 -7.28 -6.24 3.67
N ALA A 309 -7.22 -7.47 4.16
CA ALA A 309 -8.31 -8.12 4.88
C ALA A 309 -8.67 -7.39 6.18
N ARG A 310 -7.68 -6.82 6.88
CA ARG A 310 -7.90 -5.99 8.07
C ARG A 310 -8.67 -4.71 7.71
N GLU A 311 -8.27 -4.03 6.64
CA GLU A 311 -9.00 -2.84 6.15
C GLU A 311 -10.45 -3.17 5.77
N TRP A 312 -10.67 -4.33 5.13
CA TRP A 312 -12.02 -4.83 4.84
C TRP A 312 -12.82 -5.15 6.09
N SER A 313 -12.22 -5.78 7.09
CA SER A 313 -12.86 -6.06 8.38
C SER A 313 -13.33 -4.77 9.04
N ASN A 314 -12.45 -3.78 9.13
CA ASN A 314 -12.75 -2.47 9.70
C ASN A 314 -13.90 -1.78 8.94
N LEU A 315 -13.86 -1.79 7.60
CA LEU A 315 -14.93 -1.20 6.80
C LEU A 315 -16.30 -1.88 7.06
N VAL A 316 -16.32 -3.21 7.07
CA VAL A 316 -17.55 -3.97 7.30
C VAL A 316 -18.11 -3.71 8.69
N GLU A 317 -17.26 -3.60 9.70
CA GLU A 317 -17.68 -3.21 11.05
C GLU A 317 -18.36 -1.85 11.07
N VAL A 318 -17.76 -0.85 10.43
CA VAL A 318 -18.36 0.48 10.26
C VAL A 318 -19.71 0.40 9.56
N VAL A 319 -19.80 -0.31 8.44
CA VAL A 319 -21.03 -0.44 7.65
C VAL A 319 -22.15 -1.14 8.44
N THR A 320 -21.81 -2.21 9.15
CA THR A 320 -22.80 -3.00 9.89
C THR A 320 -23.19 -2.41 11.25
N LYS A 321 -22.60 -1.27 11.64
CA LYS A 321 -22.81 -0.62 12.94
C LYS A 321 -22.59 -1.57 14.13
N ARG A 322 -21.81 -2.63 13.94
CA ARG A 322 -21.38 -3.51 15.02
C ARG A 322 -20.28 -2.87 15.86
N ALA A 323 -19.68 -1.81 15.34
CA ALA A 323 -18.45 -1.22 15.81
C ALA A 323 -18.58 -0.26 17.01
N VAL A 324 -19.75 -0.08 17.61
CA VAL A 324 -19.85 0.87 18.74
C VAL A 324 -19.17 0.35 20.01
N PHE A 325 -18.82 -0.94 20.07
CA PHE A 325 -18.22 -1.56 21.27
C PHE A 325 -16.91 -2.35 21.04
N VAL A 326 -16.47 -2.57 19.80
CA VAL A 326 -15.40 -3.57 19.54
C VAL A 326 -14.01 -2.95 19.49
N ASP A 327 -13.88 -1.69 19.08
CA ASP A 327 -12.57 -1.04 18.90
C ASP A 327 -11.88 -0.72 20.22
N ASP A 328 -12.64 -0.22 21.20
CA ASP A 328 -12.12 0.06 22.54
C ASP A 328 -11.75 -1.24 23.26
N ASP A 329 -12.55 -2.29 23.10
CA ASP A 329 -12.29 -3.61 23.69
C ASP A 329 -11.08 -4.30 23.04
N PHE A 330 -10.86 -4.13 21.73
CA PHE A 330 -9.75 -4.74 21.03
C PHE A 330 -8.40 -4.09 21.43
N ILE A 331 -8.26 -2.76 21.28
CA ILE A 331 -7.03 -2.03 21.62
C ILE A 331 -6.76 -2.15 23.13
N PHE A 332 -7.81 -2.03 23.97
CA PHE A 332 -7.69 -2.26 25.39
C PHE A 332 -7.19 -3.67 25.70
N ASN A 333 -7.73 -4.68 25.02
CA ASN A 333 -7.33 -6.07 25.23
C ASN A 333 -5.87 -6.32 24.83
N GLU A 334 -5.41 -5.80 23.69
CA GLU A 334 -4.03 -5.96 23.23
C GLU A 334 -3.04 -5.21 24.13
N VAL A 335 -3.29 -3.93 24.35
CA VAL A 335 -2.37 -3.07 25.10
C VAL A 335 -2.40 -3.40 26.59
N TYR A 336 -3.60 -3.49 27.19
CA TYR A 336 -3.74 -3.61 28.64
C TYR A 336 -3.79 -5.07 29.11
N ASN A 337 -4.70 -5.92 28.57
CA ASN A 337 -4.87 -7.28 29.07
C ASN A 337 -3.75 -8.21 28.62
N LYS A 338 -3.34 -8.16 27.34
CA LYS A 338 -2.27 -8.99 26.80
C LYS A 338 -0.88 -8.43 27.06
N ASN A 339 -0.79 -7.14 27.43
CA ASN A 339 0.47 -6.46 27.66
C ASN A 339 1.47 -6.66 26.51
N GLU A 340 1.05 -6.39 25.29
CA GLU A 340 1.82 -6.69 24.06
C GLU A 340 3.17 -5.97 24.01
N TYR A 341 3.29 -4.81 24.68
CA TYR A 341 4.55 -4.08 24.84
C TYR A 341 5.47 -4.66 25.92
N ASN A 342 5.06 -5.75 26.56
CA ASN A 342 5.81 -6.44 27.64
C ASN A 342 6.27 -5.49 28.76
N ILE A 343 5.33 -4.69 29.28
CA ILE A 343 5.58 -3.73 30.35
C ILE A 343 5.76 -4.46 31.67
N GLN A 344 6.83 -4.10 32.36
CA GLN A 344 7.18 -4.59 33.69
C GLN A 344 6.80 -3.56 34.76
N SER A 345 7.06 -3.88 36.04
CA SER A 345 6.86 -2.94 37.13
C SER A 345 7.82 -1.75 37.07
N PHE A 346 7.35 -0.61 37.54
CA PHE A 346 8.11 0.64 37.62
C PHE A 346 8.51 0.98 39.04
N SER A 347 9.63 1.67 39.19
CA SER A 347 10.03 2.35 40.42
C SER A 347 9.37 3.75 40.48
N GLU A 348 9.33 4.36 41.67
CA GLU A 348 8.75 5.71 41.87
C GLU A 348 9.49 6.81 41.08
N SER A 349 10.76 6.60 40.74
CA SER A 349 11.59 7.55 40.00
C SER A 349 11.51 7.38 38.47
N ASP A 350 10.80 6.35 37.99
CA ASP A 350 10.70 6.09 36.59
C ASP A 350 9.79 7.11 35.88
N ILE A 351 10.28 7.61 34.76
CA ILE A 351 9.56 8.55 33.89
C ILE A 351 9.19 7.83 32.61
N VAL A 352 7.90 7.87 32.28
CA VAL A 352 7.35 7.28 31.04
C VAL A 352 6.84 8.39 30.14
N ILE A 353 7.13 8.27 28.84
CA ILE A 353 6.58 9.12 27.78
C ILE A 353 5.78 8.23 26.83
N ASP A 354 4.50 8.56 26.62
CA ASP A 354 3.56 7.84 25.77
C ASP A 354 3.19 8.73 24.58
N ILE A 355 3.76 8.44 23.40
CA ILE A 355 3.50 9.16 22.15
C ILE A 355 2.49 8.36 21.32
N GLY A 356 1.37 9.00 20.93
CA GLY A 356 0.20 8.33 20.40
C GLY A 356 -0.56 7.63 21.53
N ALA A 357 -0.91 8.40 22.56
CA ALA A 357 -1.49 7.86 23.78
C ALA A 357 -2.94 7.37 23.60
N HIS A 358 -3.59 7.71 22.47
CA HIS A 358 -4.93 7.31 22.14
C HIS A 358 -5.91 7.60 23.31
N LYS A 359 -6.64 6.61 23.80
CA LYS A 359 -7.57 6.73 24.93
C LYS A 359 -6.93 6.41 26.30
N GLY A 360 -5.59 6.38 26.37
CA GLY A 360 -4.83 6.25 27.61
C GLY A 360 -4.65 4.83 28.14
N TYR A 361 -4.87 3.78 27.34
CA TYR A 361 -4.79 2.39 27.81
C TYR A 361 -3.37 1.97 28.20
N PHE A 362 -2.36 2.42 27.44
CA PHE A 362 -0.96 2.19 27.80
C PHE A 362 -0.57 2.93 29.08
N ALA A 363 -0.98 4.18 29.21
CA ALA A 363 -0.75 4.96 30.42
C ALA A 363 -1.39 4.30 31.66
N LYS A 364 -2.62 3.79 31.51
CA LYS A 364 -3.30 3.03 32.54
C LYS A 364 -2.50 1.79 32.95
N LEU A 365 -2.04 1.00 31.99
CA LEU A 365 -1.20 -0.18 32.24
C LEU A 365 0.07 0.19 33.01
N CYS A 366 0.76 1.26 32.62
CA CYS A 366 1.97 1.71 33.31
C CYS A 366 1.69 2.13 34.77
N MET A 367 0.61 2.88 35.01
CA MET A 367 0.24 3.32 36.35
C MET A 367 -0.19 2.17 37.27
N ASP A 368 -0.94 1.19 36.72
CA ASP A 368 -1.31 -0.03 37.45
C ASP A 368 -0.09 -0.91 37.77
N ASN A 369 1.01 -0.76 37.02
CA ASN A 369 2.30 -1.39 37.28
C ASN A 369 3.28 -0.50 38.08
N GLY A 370 2.78 0.55 38.74
CA GLY A 370 3.54 1.32 39.71
C GLY A 370 4.17 2.63 39.21
N CYS A 371 3.99 2.98 37.91
CA CYS A 371 4.51 4.24 37.38
C CYS A 371 3.89 5.46 38.12
N LYS A 372 4.76 6.40 38.52
CA LYS A 372 4.37 7.64 39.26
C LYS A 372 4.54 8.91 38.41
N THR A 373 5.10 8.79 37.21
CA THR A 373 5.27 9.94 36.32
C THR A 373 5.14 9.49 34.86
N ILE A 374 4.02 9.85 34.25
CA ILE A 374 3.78 9.56 32.82
C ILE A 374 3.28 10.80 32.10
N HIS A 375 3.82 11.05 30.89
CA HIS A 375 3.47 12.14 30.00
C HIS A 375 2.86 11.56 28.72
N CYS A 376 1.58 11.88 28.44
CA CYS A 376 0.80 11.35 27.35
C CYS A 376 0.59 12.42 26.28
N PHE A 377 0.88 12.08 25.03
CA PHE A 377 0.70 12.97 23.88
C PHE A 377 -0.30 12.35 22.90
N GLU A 378 -1.45 13.02 22.71
CA GLU A 378 -2.53 12.57 21.84
C GLU A 378 -3.06 13.77 21.02
N PRO A 379 -2.89 13.79 19.68
CA PRO A 379 -3.30 14.92 18.85
C PRO A 379 -4.81 14.99 18.57
N GLU A 380 -5.52 13.84 18.47
CA GLU A 380 -6.94 13.83 18.11
C GLU A 380 -7.78 14.26 19.32
N PRO A 381 -8.61 15.33 19.18
CA PRO A 381 -9.32 15.89 20.32
C PRO A 381 -10.28 14.93 21.04
N LYS A 382 -10.97 14.04 20.30
CA LYS A 382 -11.91 13.08 20.91
C LYS A 382 -11.19 11.97 21.66
N ASN A 383 -10.09 11.45 21.10
CA ASN A 383 -9.25 10.48 21.79
C ASN A 383 -8.64 11.10 23.04
N PHE A 384 -8.19 12.36 22.95
CA PHE A 384 -7.67 13.10 24.09
C PHE A 384 -8.72 13.30 25.21
N GLU A 385 -9.95 13.64 24.85
CA GLU A 385 -11.07 13.73 25.81
C GLU A 385 -11.35 12.38 26.46
N ALA A 386 -11.37 11.30 25.68
CA ALA A 386 -11.53 9.95 26.17
C ALA A 386 -10.38 9.54 27.11
N LEU A 387 -9.13 9.88 26.77
CA LEU A 387 -7.95 9.67 27.62
C LEU A 387 -8.14 10.32 28.99
N LEU A 388 -8.51 11.59 29.03
CA LEU A 388 -8.74 12.31 30.27
C LEU A 388 -9.83 11.65 31.12
N ASN A 389 -10.92 11.20 30.47
CA ASN A 389 -12.01 10.52 31.15
C ASN A 389 -11.60 9.14 31.70
N ASN A 390 -10.85 8.35 30.91
CA ASN A 390 -10.38 7.01 31.31
C ASN A 390 -9.36 7.06 32.46
N LEU A 391 -8.58 8.15 32.55
CA LEU A 391 -7.54 8.31 33.55
C LEU A 391 -7.93 9.24 34.73
N LYS A 392 -9.19 9.71 34.79
CA LYS A 392 -9.66 10.70 35.80
C LYS A 392 -9.39 10.32 37.26
N ASP A 393 -9.37 9.02 37.55
CA ASP A 393 -9.14 8.50 38.90
C ASP A 393 -7.65 8.32 39.24
N TYR A 394 -6.75 8.52 38.26
CA TYR A 394 -5.30 8.46 38.41
C TYR A 394 -4.72 9.87 38.67
N LYS A 395 -3.69 9.93 39.50
CA LYS A 395 -3.06 11.22 39.91
C LYS A 395 -1.66 11.46 39.30
N HIS A 396 -1.14 10.45 38.60
CA HIS A 396 0.28 10.40 38.25
C HIS A 396 0.51 10.53 36.72
N PHE A 397 -0.34 11.30 36.00
CA PHE A 397 -0.17 11.54 34.59
C PHE A 397 -0.29 13.02 34.24
N GLN A 398 0.35 13.41 33.16
CA GLN A 398 0.15 14.67 32.45
C GLN A 398 -0.19 14.38 31.01
N ALA A 399 -1.26 14.99 30.51
CA ALA A 399 -1.73 14.77 29.15
C ALA A 399 -1.70 16.07 28.35
N TYR A 400 -1.30 15.94 27.07
CA TYR A 400 -1.13 17.05 26.15
C TYR A 400 -1.86 16.74 24.84
N ASN A 401 -2.77 17.64 24.44
CA ASN A 401 -3.41 17.56 23.13
C ASN A 401 -2.46 18.12 22.06
N LEU A 402 -1.40 17.39 21.79
CA LEU A 402 -0.31 17.72 20.87
C LEU A 402 0.11 16.48 20.10
N ALA A 403 0.46 16.66 18.84
CA ALA A 403 1.21 15.66 18.09
C ALA A 403 2.72 15.80 18.38
N VAL A 404 3.43 14.69 18.50
CA VAL A 404 4.89 14.71 18.49
C VAL A 404 5.37 14.58 17.04
N SER A 405 6.40 15.34 16.70
CA SER A 405 6.94 15.43 15.34
C SER A 405 8.45 15.74 15.41
N ASP A 406 9.07 16.10 14.29
CA ASP A 406 10.46 16.57 14.23
C ASP A 406 10.68 17.92 14.91
N LYS A 407 9.63 18.77 14.96
CA LYS A 407 9.71 20.14 15.50
C LYS A 407 8.37 20.67 15.96
N ARG A 408 8.45 21.77 16.72
CA ARG A 408 7.28 22.56 17.11
C ARG A 408 6.66 23.30 15.94
N GLY A 409 5.32 23.31 15.88
CA GLY A 409 4.56 23.99 14.82
C GLY A 409 3.11 23.58 14.76
N GLU A 410 2.60 23.51 13.55
CA GLU A 410 1.26 23.02 13.24
C GLU A 410 1.33 22.17 11.96
N LYS A 411 0.65 21.04 11.95
CA LYS A 411 0.59 20.11 10.80
C LYS A 411 -0.84 19.70 10.52
N ASP A 412 -1.09 19.28 9.27
CA ASP A 412 -2.32 18.58 8.90
C ASP A 412 -2.25 17.17 9.46
N PHE A 413 -3.32 16.76 10.13
CA PHE A 413 -3.50 15.45 10.73
C PHE A 413 -4.81 14.88 10.25
N VAL A 414 -4.80 13.66 9.74
CA VAL A 414 -5.98 13.04 9.16
C VAL A 414 -6.66 12.15 10.19
N VAL A 415 -7.89 12.53 10.53
CA VAL A 415 -8.76 11.74 11.39
C VAL A 415 -9.43 10.68 10.52
N ALA A 416 -9.07 9.41 10.71
CA ALA A 416 -9.64 8.29 9.97
C ALA A 416 -11.16 8.20 10.22
N PRO A 417 -11.97 7.87 9.20
CA PRO A 417 -13.41 7.73 9.37
C PRO A 417 -13.75 6.42 10.10
N GLY A 418 -14.78 6.46 10.93
CA GLY A 418 -15.32 5.28 11.59
C GLY A 418 -14.84 5.07 13.01
N CYS A 419 -14.90 3.82 13.48
CA CYS A 419 -14.63 3.47 14.87
C CYS A 419 -13.18 3.10 15.15
N ASN A 420 -12.35 2.89 14.11
CA ASN A 420 -10.93 2.64 14.31
C ASN A 420 -10.18 3.94 14.57
N THR A 421 -10.23 4.36 15.82
CA THR A 421 -9.62 5.59 16.31
C THR A 421 -8.09 5.47 16.45
N GLY A 422 -7.51 4.29 16.25
CA GLY A 422 -6.07 4.03 16.22
C GLY A 422 -5.39 4.42 14.90
N LEU A 423 -6.12 4.58 13.78
CA LEU A 423 -5.56 4.88 12.46
C LEU A 423 -5.41 6.38 12.15
N HIS A 424 -5.50 7.24 13.14
CA HIS A 424 -5.34 8.68 12.96
C HIS A 424 -3.86 9.02 12.78
N SER A 425 -3.47 9.68 11.68
CA SER A 425 -2.05 9.98 11.44
C SER A 425 -1.82 11.18 10.52
N PHE A 426 -0.57 11.65 10.43
CA PHE A 426 -0.13 12.61 9.42
C PHE A 426 -0.18 12.03 7.99
N TYR A 427 -0.19 10.72 7.85
CA TYR A 427 -0.01 9.99 6.59
C TYR A 427 -1.23 9.17 6.18
N SER A 428 -2.33 9.21 6.96
CA SER A 428 -3.56 8.51 6.60
C SER A 428 -4.09 9.01 5.26
N ARG A 429 -4.51 8.09 4.39
CA ARG A 429 -5.04 8.41 3.06
C ARG A 429 -6.53 8.70 3.07
N ASN A 430 -7.24 8.22 4.08
CA ASN A 430 -8.69 8.31 4.20
C ASN A 430 -9.03 9.02 5.50
N GLY A 431 -9.78 10.12 5.42
CA GLY A 431 -10.28 10.80 6.61
C GLY A 431 -10.51 12.28 6.44
N VAL A 432 -10.79 12.93 7.56
CA VAL A 432 -11.02 14.38 7.62
C VAL A 432 -9.73 15.04 8.11
N PRO A 433 -9.11 15.92 7.33
CA PRO A 433 -7.94 16.66 7.80
C PRO A 433 -8.34 17.66 8.87
N ILE A 434 -7.59 17.69 9.95
CA ILE A 434 -7.66 18.70 11.00
C ILE A 434 -6.28 19.33 11.21
N LYS A 435 -6.22 20.54 11.73
CA LYS A 435 -4.96 21.16 12.15
C LYS A 435 -4.65 20.74 13.59
N VAL A 436 -3.45 20.23 13.83
CA VAL A 436 -2.97 19.89 15.17
C VAL A 436 -1.67 20.63 15.47
N LYS A 437 -1.51 21.03 16.71
CA LYS A 437 -0.25 21.61 17.19
C LYS A 437 0.78 20.50 17.35
N THR A 438 2.03 20.76 17.00
CA THR A 438 3.13 19.82 17.13
C THR A 438 4.18 20.28 18.14
N ILE A 439 4.89 19.32 18.72
CA ILE A 439 6.08 19.51 19.58
C ILE A 439 7.17 18.55 19.12
N GLY A 440 8.43 18.97 19.16
CA GLY A 440 9.55 18.11 18.86
C GLY A 440 9.83 17.09 19.96
N LEU A 441 10.30 15.88 19.59
CA LEU A 441 10.69 14.88 20.59
C LEU A 441 11.81 15.43 21.51
N ASP A 442 12.79 16.13 20.97
CA ASP A 442 13.88 16.73 21.76
C ASP A 442 13.36 17.80 22.72
N ASP A 443 12.34 18.60 22.33
CA ASP A 443 11.69 19.56 23.24
C ASP A 443 11.07 18.89 24.47
N ILE A 444 10.66 17.63 24.34
CA ILE A 444 10.12 16.82 25.45
C ILE A 444 11.25 16.24 26.27
N LEU A 445 12.20 15.52 25.60
CA LEU A 445 13.29 14.81 26.27
C LEU A 445 14.23 15.75 27.03
N ASP A 446 14.38 16.99 26.59
CA ASP A 446 15.28 17.97 27.22
C ASP A 446 14.77 18.47 28.58
N ASN A 447 13.51 18.27 28.90
CA ASN A 447 12.97 18.55 30.22
C ASN A 447 13.38 17.50 31.28
N PHE A 448 13.96 16.37 30.86
CA PHE A 448 14.30 15.27 31.77
C PHE A 448 15.79 14.92 31.66
N PRO A 449 16.47 14.64 32.78
CA PRO A 449 17.83 14.13 32.75
C PRO A 449 17.89 12.70 32.19
N LYS A 450 16.82 11.92 32.37
CA LYS A 450 16.67 10.54 31.94
C LYS A 450 15.19 10.18 31.83
N VAL A 451 14.84 9.39 30.82
CA VAL A 451 13.50 8.80 30.58
C VAL A 451 13.63 7.29 30.67
N SER A 452 12.84 6.66 31.52
CA SER A 452 12.91 5.21 31.74
C SER A 452 12.29 4.42 30.61
N LEU A 453 11.17 4.92 30.05
CA LEU A 453 10.45 4.29 28.95
C LEU A 453 9.84 5.33 28.02
N LEU A 454 10.09 5.19 26.73
CA LEU A 454 9.41 5.89 25.65
C LEU A 454 8.57 4.88 24.87
N LYS A 455 7.24 5.04 24.86
CA LYS A 455 6.37 4.34 23.92
C LYS A 455 6.10 5.25 22.72
N ILE A 456 6.17 4.69 21.54
CA ILE A 456 5.87 5.38 20.27
C ILE A 456 5.03 4.50 19.36
N ASP A 457 3.87 5.03 18.99
CA ASP A 457 2.92 4.40 18.10
C ASP A 457 2.09 5.53 17.48
N THR A 458 2.45 5.92 16.27
CA THR A 458 2.00 7.17 15.63
C THR A 458 1.59 6.99 14.18
N GLU A 459 1.35 5.71 13.79
CA GLU A 459 0.82 5.37 12.47
C GLU A 459 1.64 5.99 11.32
N GLY A 460 2.99 5.83 11.42
CA GLY A 460 3.96 6.21 10.39
C GLY A 460 4.85 7.41 10.71
N ALA A 461 4.58 8.18 11.77
CA ALA A 461 5.44 9.30 12.15
C ALA A 461 6.67 8.89 12.99
N GLU A 462 6.80 7.64 13.40
CA GLU A 462 7.89 7.10 14.23
C GLU A 462 9.26 7.43 13.64
N TYR A 463 9.37 7.31 12.31
CA TYR A 463 10.61 7.58 11.59
C TYR A 463 11.01 9.05 11.68
N GLU A 464 10.07 9.95 11.37
CA GLU A 464 10.31 11.39 11.45
C GLU A 464 10.67 11.81 12.88
N ILE A 465 10.02 11.23 13.87
CA ILE A 465 10.22 11.57 15.28
C ILE A 465 11.59 11.09 15.78
N ILE A 466 11.92 9.82 15.55
CA ILE A 466 13.13 9.20 16.12
C ILE A 466 14.38 9.58 15.33
N LEU A 467 14.34 9.52 13.98
CA LEU A 467 15.54 9.75 13.16
C LEU A 467 16.07 11.19 13.26
N ASN A 468 15.22 12.15 13.64
CA ASN A 468 15.63 13.54 13.83
C ASN A 468 15.98 13.90 15.28
N SER A 469 15.81 12.96 16.24
CA SER A 469 16.10 13.25 17.64
C SER A 469 17.59 13.18 17.97
N THR A 470 18.13 14.25 18.49
CA THR A 470 19.51 14.29 19.05
C THR A 470 19.58 13.90 20.51
N SER A 471 18.47 13.98 21.24
CA SER A 471 18.33 13.70 22.67
C SER A 471 17.88 12.27 22.99
N ILE A 472 17.71 11.39 21.98
CA ILE A 472 17.21 10.02 22.15
C ILE A 472 18.05 9.18 23.15
N ASN A 473 19.33 9.50 23.30
CA ASN A 473 20.24 8.83 24.25
C ASN A 473 19.82 8.99 25.73
N LYS A 474 18.96 9.94 26.06
CA LYS A 474 18.39 10.09 27.40
C LYS A 474 17.38 9.00 27.75
N VAL A 475 16.89 8.27 26.74
CA VAL A 475 15.90 7.21 26.91
C VAL A 475 16.61 5.89 27.25
N LYS A 476 16.15 5.22 28.30
CA LYS A 476 16.65 3.90 28.72
C LYS A 476 16.08 2.79 27.84
N LYS A 477 14.76 2.81 27.60
CA LYS A 477 14.07 1.81 26.82
C LYS A 477 13.03 2.46 25.90
N ILE A 478 12.94 1.98 24.68
CA ILE A 478 11.91 2.35 23.72
C ILE A 478 11.07 1.12 23.42
N VAL A 479 9.76 1.26 23.39
CA VAL A 479 8.81 0.27 22.84
C VAL A 479 7.93 0.97 21.81
N GLY A 480 7.60 0.31 20.73
CA GLY A 480 6.75 0.95 19.73
C GLY A 480 6.30 0.02 18.62
N GLU A 481 5.32 0.50 17.89
CA GLU A 481 4.91 -0.08 16.63
C GLU A 481 5.64 0.63 15.47
N TYR A 482 5.96 -0.09 14.39
CA TYR A 482 6.60 0.48 13.22
C TYR A 482 5.74 0.27 11.97
N HIS A 483 5.62 1.30 11.13
CA HIS A 483 4.73 1.33 9.98
C HIS A 483 5.52 1.53 8.70
N ASN A 484 6.01 0.42 8.12
CA ASN A 484 6.75 0.47 6.86
C ASN A 484 5.83 0.85 5.68
N GLY A 485 6.39 1.60 4.71
CA GLY A 485 5.72 1.92 3.45
C GLY A 485 4.78 3.13 3.49
N ILE A 486 4.65 3.78 4.64
CA ILE A 486 3.92 5.05 4.80
C ILE A 486 4.84 6.23 4.46
N THR A 487 6.11 6.13 4.84
CA THR A 487 7.18 7.11 4.56
C THR A 487 8.27 6.46 3.69
N PRO A 488 9.25 7.23 3.21
CA PRO A 488 10.44 6.64 2.54
C PRO A 488 11.27 5.72 3.43
N HIS A 489 11.13 5.81 4.75
CA HIS A 489 11.89 5.04 5.71
C HIS A 489 11.26 3.67 6.00
N ILE A 490 12.11 2.72 6.37
CA ILE A 490 11.75 1.36 6.77
C ILE A 490 12.31 1.05 8.16
N PHE A 491 11.86 -0.04 8.77
CA PHE A 491 12.31 -0.41 10.12
C PHE A 491 13.83 -0.57 10.25
N GLU A 492 14.51 -1.02 9.22
CA GLU A 492 15.96 -1.12 9.16
C GLU A 492 16.67 0.23 9.32
N ASP A 493 16.10 1.32 8.82
CA ASP A 493 16.64 2.67 9.01
C ASP A 493 16.54 3.08 10.48
N LEU A 494 15.37 2.84 11.09
CA LEU A 494 15.13 3.08 12.51
C LEU A 494 16.08 2.25 13.37
N LYS A 495 16.19 0.96 13.09
CA LYS A 495 17.08 0.03 13.78
C LYS A 495 18.54 0.49 13.68
N LYS A 496 19.02 0.76 12.49
CA LYS A 496 20.41 1.22 12.25
C LYS A 496 20.70 2.53 12.99
N TYR A 497 19.76 3.47 12.98
CA TYR A 497 19.90 4.71 13.71
C TYR A 497 20.00 4.48 15.23
N LEU A 498 19.08 3.69 15.81
CA LEU A 498 19.08 3.38 17.24
C LEU A 498 20.31 2.57 17.67
N GLU A 499 20.75 1.60 16.85
CA GLU A 499 21.98 0.86 17.10
C GLU A 499 23.22 1.79 17.08
N GLY A 500 23.26 2.76 16.17
CA GLY A 500 24.26 3.83 16.15
C GLY A 500 24.22 4.76 17.39
N LYS A 501 23.12 4.76 18.13
CA LYS A 501 22.92 5.48 19.41
C LYS A 501 23.07 4.57 20.64
N ASN A 502 23.67 3.40 20.47
CA ASN A 502 23.92 2.39 21.52
C ASN A 502 22.63 1.73 22.09
N PHE A 503 21.64 1.53 21.25
CA PHE A 503 20.50 0.67 21.58
C PHE A 503 20.69 -0.74 21.02
N VAL A 504 20.15 -1.74 21.69
CA VAL A 504 19.95 -3.09 21.17
C VAL A 504 18.50 -3.22 20.75
N VAL A 505 18.26 -3.35 19.46
CA VAL A 505 16.92 -3.35 18.86
C VAL A 505 16.47 -4.77 18.54
N LYS A 506 15.23 -5.12 18.95
CA LYS A 506 14.61 -6.44 18.69
C LYS A 506 13.15 -6.26 18.32
N ILE A 507 12.66 -7.06 17.37
CA ILE A 507 11.23 -7.22 17.14
C ILE A 507 10.72 -8.26 18.15
N ILE A 508 9.68 -7.92 18.90
CA ILE A 508 9.07 -8.81 19.89
C ILE A 508 7.73 -9.39 19.43
N ASN A 509 7.09 -8.75 18.44
CA ASN A 509 5.89 -9.24 17.80
C ASN A 509 5.91 -8.83 16.31
N GLU A 510 6.17 -9.81 15.41
CA GLU A 510 6.20 -9.55 13.96
C GLU A 510 4.82 -9.26 13.39
N ASN A 511 3.77 -9.91 13.92
CA ASN A 511 2.41 -9.74 13.44
C ASN A 511 1.86 -8.34 13.72
N ASN A 512 2.15 -7.81 14.92
CA ASN A 512 1.74 -6.47 15.35
C ASN A 512 2.87 -5.44 15.15
N ARG A 513 3.99 -5.83 14.51
CA ARG A 513 5.12 -4.94 14.19
C ARG A 513 5.69 -4.20 15.41
N ILE A 514 5.74 -4.88 16.56
CA ILE A 514 6.21 -4.28 17.80
C ILE A 514 7.69 -4.53 17.96
N PHE A 515 8.42 -3.46 18.28
CA PHE A 515 9.83 -3.51 18.58
C PHE A 515 10.14 -3.00 19.98
N VAL A 516 11.31 -3.42 20.47
CA VAL A 516 11.92 -2.94 21.72
C VAL A 516 13.36 -2.54 21.41
N ALA A 517 13.77 -1.42 21.97
CA ALA A 517 15.16 -0.95 21.93
C ALA A 517 15.65 -0.61 23.34
N ASP A 518 16.66 -1.34 23.80
CA ASP A 518 17.26 -1.17 25.12
C ASP A 518 18.60 -0.43 25.00
N ASN A 519 18.76 0.70 25.68
CA ASN A 519 19.99 1.49 25.68
C ASN A 519 21.04 0.85 26.59
N ILE A 520 22.15 0.40 26.01
CA ILE A 520 23.22 -0.29 26.76
C ILE A 520 23.98 0.60 27.74
N ASN A 521 23.92 1.91 27.57
CA ASN A 521 24.58 2.89 28.45
C ASN A 521 23.76 3.18 29.73
N HIS A 522 22.54 2.68 29.82
CA HIS A 522 21.62 2.91 30.94
C HIS A 522 21.36 1.64 31.77
N LYS A 523 22.39 0.77 31.92
CA LYS A 523 22.31 -0.42 32.77
C LYS A 523 22.07 -0.08 34.24
#